data_42c5050c4de6ef7c032460d3dfb4b504
#
_entry.id   42c5050c4de6ef7c032460d3dfb4b504
#
_cell.length_a   1.000
_cell.length_b   1.000
_cell.length_c   1.000
_cell.angle_alpha   90.00
_cell.angle_beta   90.00
_cell.angle_gamma   90.00
#
_symmetry.space_group_name_H-M   'P 1'
#
loop_
_entity.id
_entity.type
_entity.pdbx_description
1 polymer ?
#
loop_
_entity_poly.entity_id
_entity_poly.type
_entity_poly.pdbx_seq_one_letter_code
_entity_poly.pdbx_strand_id
1 'polypeptide(L)'
;GTYEGLAVANIFYNSNQSITADLEGNFAVSLPYGTYNFEFSYVGYKSQVLTVNLNKASNKLDVGLRSIELNEAIVTADIAIDRETPVAFSNIDAKTINEELASQDIPMILNTTPGVYATQQGGGDGDARITIRGFDQRNIAVMLDGVPVNDMENGWVYWSNWFGLDAILQTTQVQRGLGISKLAVPSVGGTINIITKGIDQKKDTKIKQEVSNNGFLRTTFGHTSGRLKGGWGFTVAGSYKQGNGWVDGNFTKGFFYYGKVQKAMGNHVFTLSGFGAPQNHGQRVIRGGIGVYDAEVASNLGAELNEQDVNEFGIGHNFQTADLLRYDLDANGNRINDKTETLNSNVNYYHKPQFSFRHSWNMSDKLSLNSTAYLS
;
A
#
# COMPACT_ATOMS: atom_id res chain seq x y z
N GLY A 1 -31.07 2.88 -0.09
CA GLY A 1 -29.91 1.97 -0.07
C GLY A 1 -30.23 0.77 -0.95
N THR A 2 -29.36 0.45 -1.88
CA THR A 2 -29.39 -0.80 -2.61
C THR A 2 -29.00 -1.91 -1.65
N TYR A 3 -29.89 -2.83 -1.35
CA TYR A 3 -29.59 -4.02 -0.57
C TYR A 3 -28.90 -5.03 -1.51
N GLU A 4 -27.64 -5.31 -1.23
CA GLU A 4 -26.91 -6.37 -1.91
C GLU A 4 -27.11 -7.69 -1.16
N GLY A 5 -27.43 -8.76 -1.85
CA GLY A 5 -27.61 -10.08 -1.25
C GLY A 5 -26.31 -10.60 -0.65
N LEU A 6 -26.35 -11.08 0.59
CA LEU A 6 -25.16 -11.62 1.28
C LEU A 6 -24.99 -13.10 0.94
N ALA A 7 -24.19 -13.38 -0.09
CA ALA A 7 -23.86 -14.73 -0.54
C ALA A 7 -23.24 -15.55 0.60
N VAL A 8 -23.69 -16.81 0.77
CA VAL A 8 -23.14 -17.75 1.77
C VAL A 8 -23.28 -17.27 3.21
N ALA A 9 -24.28 -16.44 3.53
CA ALA A 9 -24.61 -16.10 4.92
C ALA A 9 -25.08 -17.36 5.67
N ASN A 10 -24.67 -17.52 6.91
CA ASN A 10 -25.09 -18.65 7.75
C ASN A 10 -26.37 -18.33 8.49
N ILE A 11 -27.33 -19.25 8.45
CA ILE A 11 -28.62 -19.17 9.13
C ILE A 11 -28.75 -20.36 10.06
N PHE A 12 -28.70 -20.12 11.37
CA PHE A 12 -28.93 -21.14 12.42
C PHE A 12 -30.38 -21.05 12.88
N TYR A 13 -31.09 -22.19 12.99
CA TYR A 13 -32.50 -22.20 13.38
C TYR A 13 -32.85 -23.18 14.50
N ASN A 14 -31.90 -23.95 14.99
CA ASN A 14 -31.92 -24.74 16.20
C ASN A 14 -30.49 -24.88 16.72
N SER A 15 -30.32 -25.37 17.93
CA SER A 15 -29.00 -25.45 18.61
C SER A 15 -27.89 -26.15 17.79
N ASN A 16 -28.26 -26.96 16.77
CA ASN A 16 -27.30 -27.70 15.94
C ASN A 16 -27.65 -27.75 14.45
N GLN A 17 -28.60 -26.97 13.96
CA GLN A 17 -29.00 -26.98 12.56
C GLN A 17 -28.76 -25.63 11.91
N SER A 18 -28.14 -25.61 10.75
CA SER A 18 -27.87 -24.41 9.99
C SER A 18 -28.00 -24.68 8.49
N ILE A 19 -28.34 -23.63 7.75
CA ILE A 19 -28.27 -23.55 6.28
C ILE A 19 -27.42 -22.35 5.88
N THR A 20 -27.03 -22.31 4.61
CA THR A 20 -26.34 -21.16 4.02
C THR A 20 -27.19 -20.54 2.93
N ALA A 21 -27.14 -19.23 2.79
CA ALA A 21 -27.73 -18.52 1.68
C ALA A 21 -27.00 -18.88 0.35
N ASP A 22 -27.72 -18.77 -0.77
CA ASP A 22 -27.14 -18.91 -2.11
C ASP A 22 -26.26 -17.70 -2.50
N LEU A 23 -25.79 -17.66 -3.75
CA LEU A 23 -24.92 -16.60 -4.26
C LEU A 23 -25.62 -15.24 -4.35
N GLU A 24 -26.94 -15.24 -4.43
CA GLU A 24 -27.82 -14.06 -4.48
C GLU A 24 -28.28 -13.63 -3.08
N GLY A 25 -27.91 -14.37 -2.03
CA GLY A 25 -28.31 -14.11 -0.64
C GLY A 25 -29.67 -14.66 -0.26
N ASN A 26 -30.29 -15.52 -1.09
CA ASN A 26 -31.58 -16.14 -0.76
C ASN A 26 -31.35 -17.42 0.05
N PHE A 27 -32.32 -17.75 0.89
CA PHE A 27 -32.33 -19.00 1.64
C PHE A 27 -33.75 -19.59 1.69
N ALA A 28 -33.83 -20.90 1.82
CA ALA A 28 -35.09 -21.60 2.03
C ALA A 28 -34.88 -22.75 3.02
N VAL A 29 -35.81 -22.90 3.95
CA VAL A 29 -35.85 -24.01 4.89
C VAL A 29 -37.27 -24.50 5.09
N SER A 30 -37.46 -25.81 5.17
CA SER A 30 -38.76 -26.40 5.44
C SER A 30 -38.79 -26.92 6.86
N LEU A 31 -39.68 -26.37 7.67
CA LEU A 31 -39.82 -26.67 9.10
C LEU A 31 -41.30 -26.92 9.45
N PRO A 32 -41.62 -27.75 10.46
CA PRO A 32 -42.95 -27.85 11.02
C PRO A 32 -43.49 -26.52 11.54
N TYR A 33 -44.80 -26.39 11.67
CA TYR A 33 -45.37 -25.22 12.32
C TYR A 33 -44.88 -25.09 13.76
N GLY A 34 -44.52 -23.87 14.17
CA GLY A 34 -43.95 -23.60 15.47
C GLY A 34 -43.21 -22.26 15.53
N THR A 35 -42.68 -21.96 16.69
CA THR A 35 -41.87 -20.75 16.91
C THR A 35 -40.38 -21.12 16.93
N TYR A 36 -39.61 -20.44 16.11
CA TYR A 36 -38.18 -20.69 15.93
C TYR A 36 -37.38 -19.41 16.14
N ASN A 37 -36.19 -19.55 16.71
CA ASN A 37 -35.20 -18.50 16.74
C ASN A 37 -34.19 -18.73 15.61
N PHE A 38 -34.20 -17.82 14.64
CA PHE A 38 -33.22 -17.80 13.56
C PHE A 38 -32.09 -16.85 13.91
N GLU A 39 -30.87 -17.34 13.94
CA GLU A 39 -29.68 -16.49 14.04
C GLU A 39 -29.05 -16.38 12.66
N PHE A 40 -29.00 -15.18 12.14
CA PHE A 40 -28.36 -14.83 10.87
C PHE A 40 -27.00 -14.29 11.16
N SER A 41 -25.97 -14.91 10.56
CA SER A 41 -24.58 -14.47 10.69
C SER A 41 -23.86 -14.45 9.35
N TYR A 42 -23.06 -13.42 9.17
CA TYR A 42 -22.18 -13.28 8.00
C TYR A 42 -20.88 -12.65 8.43
N VAL A 43 -19.77 -13.06 7.79
CA VAL A 43 -18.43 -12.52 8.11
C VAL A 43 -18.41 -11.01 7.85
N GLY A 44 -18.11 -10.24 8.89
CA GLY A 44 -18.12 -8.77 8.80
C GLY A 44 -19.47 -8.11 9.13
N TYR A 45 -20.48 -8.89 9.58
CA TYR A 45 -21.79 -8.37 9.97
C TYR A 45 -22.18 -8.80 11.39
N LYS A 46 -22.91 -7.95 12.08
CA LYS A 46 -23.45 -8.22 13.42
C LYS A 46 -24.52 -9.31 13.30
N SER A 47 -24.33 -10.44 14.00
CA SER A 47 -25.36 -11.49 14.04
C SER A 47 -26.67 -10.92 14.53
N GLN A 48 -27.76 -11.29 13.88
CA GLN A 48 -29.12 -10.89 14.24
C GLN A 48 -29.94 -12.13 14.58
N VAL A 49 -30.61 -12.12 15.72
CA VAL A 49 -31.54 -13.15 16.12
C VAL A 49 -32.96 -12.65 15.92
N LEU A 50 -33.76 -13.42 15.17
CA LEU A 50 -35.18 -13.14 14.96
C LEU A 50 -36.00 -14.34 15.41
N THR A 51 -37.02 -14.06 16.24
CA THR A 51 -38.01 -15.06 16.60
C THR A 51 -39.14 -15.05 15.56
N VAL A 52 -39.36 -16.15 14.87
CA VAL A 52 -40.34 -16.27 13.80
C VAL A 52 -41.35 -17.35 14.15
N ASN A 53 -42.61 -17.04 14.08
CA ASN A 53 -43.70 -17.98 14.27
C ASN A 53 -44.19 -18.48 12.90
N LEU A 54 -43.87 -19.74 12.56
CA LEU A 54 -44.27 -20.39 11.35
C LEU A 54 -45.70 -20.96 11.51
N ASN A 55 -46.67 -20.22 11.06
CA ASN A 55 -48.11 -20.57 11.14
C ASN A 55 -48.80 -20.63 9.77
N LYS A 56 -48.06 -20.53 8.68
CA LYS A 56 -48.52 -20.59 7.28
C LYS A 56 -47.61 -21.51 6.47
N ALA A 57 -48.14 -22.08 5.41
CA ALA A 57 -47.42 -22.95 4.52
C ALA A 57 -46.21 -22.29 3.83
N SER A 58 -46.22 -20.97 3.71
CA SER A 58 -45.07 -20.19 3.22
C SER A 58 -44.94 -18.88 4.03
N ASN A 59 -43.79 -18.64 4.59
CA ASN A 59 -43.42 -17.39 5.26
C ASN A 59 -42.25 -16.78 4.50
N LYS A 60 -42.34 -15.54 4.12
CA LYS A 60 -41.23 -14.78 3.52
C LYS A 60 -40.57 -13.94 4.62
N LEU A 61 -39.26 -14.04 4.71
CA LEU A 61 -38.46 -13.31 5.67
C LEU A 61 -37.35 -12.54 4.91
N ASP A 62 -37.31 -11.25 5.12
CA ASP A 62 -36.26 -10.37 4.60
C ASP A 62 -35.46 -9.81 5.79
N VAL A 63 -34.14 -10.08 5.80
CA VAL A 63 -33.29 -9.80 6.95
C VAL A 63 -32.11 -8.96 6.53
N GLY A 64 -32.07 -7.72 7.00
CA GLY A 64 -30.93 -6.82 6.81
C GLY A 64 -29.93 -6.98 7.93
N LEU A 65 -28.76 -7.57 7.66
CA LEU A 65 -27.68 -7.55 8.62
C LEU A 65 -26.94 -6.21 8.57
N ARG A 66 -26.67 -5.67 9.74
CA ARG A 66 -25.80 -4.49 9.85
C ARG A 66 -24.35 -4.98 9.76
N SER A 67 -23.56 -4.41 8.86
CA SER A 67 -22.12 -4.63 8.88
C SER A 67 -21.63 -4.39 10.30
N ILE A 68 -20.81 -5.30 10.79
CA ILE A 68 -19.95 -4.94 11.91
C ILE A 68 -18.96 -3.94 11.27
N GLU A 69 -19.31 -2.70 11.27
CA GLU A 69 -18.35 -1.64 11.36
C GLU A 69 -17.70 -1.83 12.74
N LEU A 70 -16.82 -2.80 12.86
CA LEU A 70 -15.68 -2.59 13.71
C LEU A 70 -14.97 -1.43 13.01
N ASN A 71 -15.46 -0.26 13.34
CA ASN A 71 -14.77 0.93 12.99
C ASN A 71 -13.32 0.62 13.32
N GLU A 72 -12.49 0.47 12.29
CA GLU A 72 -11.11 0.87 12.39
C GLU A 72 -11.15 2.34 12.76
N ALA A 73 -11.72 2.64 13.92
CA ALA A 73 -11.87 3.99 14.46
C ALA A 73 -10.54 4.73 14.52
N ILE A 74 -9.46 3.98 14.29
CA ILE A 74 -8.09 4.40 14.32
C ILE A 74 -7.65 4.97 12.99
N VAL A 75 -7.95 4.28 11.91
CA VAL A 75 -7.58 4.73 10.58
C VAL A 75 -8.61 5.72 10.07
N THR A 76 -9.87 5.54 10.46
CA THR A 76 -10.97 6.44 10.10
C THR A 76 -10.89 7.82 10.74
N ALA A 77 -10.14 8.02 11.83
CA ALA A 77 -10.02 9.34 12.46
C ALA A 77 -9.39 10.40 11.53
N ASP A 78 -8.54 9.96 10.59
CA ASP A 78 -7.84 10.82 9.61
C ASP A 78 -8.28 10.55 8.17
N ILE A 79 -9.31 9.72 7.97
CA ILE A 79 -9.92 9.44 6.66
C ILE A 79 -11.11 10.35 6.44
N ALA A 80 -11.15 10.98 5.27
CA ALA A 80 -12.32 11.74 4.83
C ALA A 80 -13.44 10.78 4.41
N ILE A 81 -14.64 11.07 4.85
CA ILE A 81 -15.86 10.32 4.55
C ILE A 81 -16.71 11.14 3.58
N ASP A 82 -17.20 10.49 2.52
CA ASP A 82 -18.02 11.15 1.50
C ASP A 82 -19.27 11.75 2.13
N ARG A 83 -19.57 13.02 1.76
CA ARG A 83 -20.69 13.83 2.26
C ARG A 83 -20.65 14.19 3.75
N GLU A 84 -19.66 13.75 4.50
CA GLU A 84 -19.50 14.09 5.92
C GLU A 84 -18.29 15.01 6.14
N THR A 85 -17.23 14.81 5.39
CA THR A 85 -15.98 15.56 5.55
C THR A 85 -15.86 16.65 4.50
N PRO A 86 -15.71 17.93 4.88
CA PRO A 86 -15.69 19.06 3.94
C PRO A 86 -14.31 19.26 3.30
N VAL A 87 -13.68 18.19 2.81
CA VAL A 87 -12.41 18.23 2.08
C VAL A 87 -12.51 17.49 0.76
N ALA A 88 -11.77 17.94 -0.24
CA ALA A 88 -11.69 17.23 -1.50
C ALA A 88 -10.73 16.04 -1.37
N PHE A 89 -11.23 14.82 -1.58
CA PHE A 89 -10.43 13.61 -1.52
C PHE A 89 -10.71 12.66 -2.67
N SER A 90 -9.84 11.69 -2.84
CA SER A 90 -10.01 10.56 -3.76
C SER A 90 -9.53 9.29 -3.08
N ASN A 91 -10.27 8.22 -3.24
CA ASN A 91 -9.88 6.88 -2.78
C ASN A 91 -9.41 6.06 -3.98
N ILE A 92 -8.28 5.42 -3.83
CA ILE A 92 -7.74 4.47 -4.80
C ILE A 92 -7.78 3.11 -4.13
N ASP A 93 -8.58 2.21 -4.67
CA ASP A 93 -8.78 0.89 -4.10
C ASP A 93 -7.61 -0.07 -4.39
N ALA A 94 -7.54 -1.15 -3.63
CA ALA A 94 -6.49 -2.15 -3.76
C ALA A 94 -6.46 -2.80 -5.15
N LYS A 95 -7.61 -2.91 -5.83
CA LYS A 95 -7.70 -3.52 -7.16
C LYS A 95 -6.99 -2.64 -8.18
N THR A 96 -7.34 -1.35 -8.23
CA THR A 96 -6.69 -0.37 -9.10
C THR A 96 -5.18 -0.31 -8.88
N ILE A 97 -4.74 -0.28 -7.59
CA ILE A 97 -3.31 -0.29 -7.27
C ILE A 97 -2.62 -1.54 -7.80
N ASN A 98 -3.25 -2.70 -7.67
CA ASN A 98 -2.65 -3.96 -8.13
C ASN A 98 -2.58 -4.10 -9.64
N GLU A 99 -3.55 -3.55 -10.36
CA GLU A 99 -3.64 -3.63 -11.83
C GLU A 99 -2.72 -2.61 -12.51
N GLU A 100 -2.57 -1.42 -11.93
CA GLU A 100 -1.91 -0.29 -12.60
C GLU A 100 -0.50 0.02 -12.07
N LEU A 101 -0.18 -0.36 -10.81
CA LEU A 101 1.12 0.00 -10.22
C LEU A 101 2.30 -0.66 -10.93
N ALA A 102 2.16 -1.91 -11.39
CA ALA A 102 3.23 -2.71 -11.96
C ALA A 102 4.53 -2.63 -11.11
N SER A 103 5.69 -2.42 -11.74
CA SER A 103 6.98 -2.28 -11.06
C SER A 103 7.29 -0.86 -10.55
N GLN A 104 6.34 0.07 -10.66
CA GLN A 104 6.52 1.47 -10.29
C GLN A 104 6.40 1.69 -8.78
N ASP A 105 6.85 2.86 -8.33
CA ASP A 105 6.63 3.30 -6.95
C ASP A 105 5.17 3.73 -6.72
N ILE A 106 4.68 3.57 -5.49
CA ILE A 106 3.29 3.87 -5.11
C ILE A 106 2.81 5.27 -5.57
N PRO A 107 3.61 6.36 -5.50
CA PRO A 107 3.16 7.67 -5.97
C PRO A 107 2.74 7.71 -7.43
N MET A 108 3.30 6.85 -8.28
CA MET A 108 3.05 6.90 -9.72
C MET A 108 1.59 6.64 -10.07
N ILE A 109 0.91 5.76 -9.32
CA ILE A 109 -0.52 5.51 -9.52
C ILE A 109 -1.39 6.69 -9.10
N LEU A 110 -0.89 7.55 -8.22
CA LEU A 110 -1.63 8.72 -7.74
C LEU A 110 -1.77 9.81 -8.82
N ASN A 111 -1.05 9.70 -9.95
CA ASN A 111 -1.23 10.58 -11.11
C ASN A 111 -2.65 10.54 -11.71
N THR A 112 -3.41 9.50 -11.44
CA THR A 112 -4.84 9.41 -11.82
C THR A 112 -5.72 10.33 -10.97
N THR A 113 -5.19 10.88 -9.88
CA THR A 113 -5.93 11.76 -8.97
C THR A 113 -5.82 13.22 -9.41
N PRO A 114 -6.93 13.95 -9.60
CA PRO A 114 -6.89 15.35 -9.98
C PRO A 114 -6.04 16.22 -9.04
N GLY A 115 -5.13 17.02 -9.62
CA GLY A 115 -4.26 17.92 -8.86
C GLY A 115 -3.07 17.24 -8.18
N VAL A 116 -2.84 15.96 -8.45
CA VAL A 116 -1.64 15.22 -8.06
C VAL A 116 -0.73 15.04 -9.24
N TYR A 117 0.56 15.23 -9.04
CA TYR A 117 1.58 14.97 -10.04
C TYR A 117 2.75 14.24 -9.38
N ALA A 118 3.02 13.05 -9.86
CA ALA A 118 4.13 12.23 -9.42
C ALA A 118 5.08 11.93 -10.57
N THR A 119 6.36 11.96 -10.29
CA THR A 119 7.43 11.64 -11.25
C THR A 119 8.39 10.64 -10.64
N GLN A 120 8.86 9.71 -11.45
CA GLN A 120 10.00 8.89 -11.12
C GLN A 120 11.27 9.69 -11.45
N GLN A 121 12.22 9.73 -10.52
CA GLN A 121 13.43 10.52 -10.65
C GLN A 121 14.66 9.61 -10.82
N GLY A 122 15.77 10.20 -11.27
CA GLY A 122 17.07 9.55 -11.31
C GLY A 122 17.18 8.30 -12.20
N GLY A 123 16.10 7.89 -12.87
CA GLY A 123 16.05 6.64 -13.63
C GLY A 123 16.20 5.38 -12.79
N GLY A 124 16.08 5.53 -11.47
CA GLY A 124 16.21 4.47 -10.49
C GLY A 124 14.91 4.12 -9.80
N ASP A 125 15.03 3.21 -8.86
CA ASP A 125 13.97 2.71 -8.03
C ASP A 125 13.89 3.53 -6.71
N GLY A 126 12.68 3.85 -6.26
CA GLY A 126 12.44 4.53 -5.00
C GLY A 126 12.69 6.04 -4.98
N ASP A 127 12.89 6.62 -6.13
CA ASP A 127 13.15 8.06 -6.27
C ASP A 127 11.92 8.86 -6.71
N ALA A 128 10.73 8.28 -6.61
CA ALA A 128 9.51 8.99 -6.94
C ALA A 128 9.33 10.26 -6.10
N ARG A 129 8.84 11.31 -6.75
CA ARG A 129 8.46 12.57 -6.13
C ARG A 129 7.00 12.84 -6.40
N ILE A 130 6.33 13.45 -5.44
CA ILE A 130 4.92 13.77 -5.57
C ILE A 130 4.67 15.22 -5.19
N THR A 131 3.79 15.87 -5.94
CA THR A 131 3.23 17.18 -5.60
C THR A 131 1.71 17.08 -5.59
N ILE A 132 1.08 17.81 -4.67
CA ILE A 132 -0.38 17.96 -4.63
C ILE A 132 -0.68 19.45 -4.72
N ARG A 133 -1.42 19.86 -5.76
CA ARG A 133 -1.74 21.27 -6.03
C ARG A 133 -0.51 22.18 -6.04
N GLY A 134 0.63 21.67 -6.56
CA GLY A 134 1.88 22.40 -6.62
C GLY A 134 2.72 22.38 -5.33
N PHE A 135 2.18 21.86 -4.21
CA PHE A 135 2.97 21.68 -2.99
C PHE A 135 3.85 20.43 -3.11
N ASP A 136 5.10 20.59 -2.79
CA ASP A 136 6.12 19.54 -2.77
C ASP A 136 5.84 18.54 -1.62
N GLN A 137 6.34 17.31 -1.73
CA GLN A 137 6.01 16.23 -0.80
C GLN A 137 6.40 16.50 0.67
N ARG A 138 7.32 17.43 0.96
CA ARG A 138 7.63 17.85 2.33
C ARG A 138 6.49 18.61 3.00
N ASN A 139 5.55 19.11 2.21
CA ASN A 139 4.34 19.79 2.65
C ASN A 139 3.09 18.91 2.56
N ILE A 140 3.28 17.62 2.39
CA ILE A 140 2.23 16.61 2.27
C ILE A 140 2.45 15.58 3.37
N ALA A 141 1.48 15.42 4.26
CA ALA A 141 1.54 14.36 5.26
C ALA A 141 1.30 13.00 4.58
N VAL A 142 2.23 12.07 4.74
CA VAL A 142 2.06 10.68 4.29
C VAL A 142 1.98 9.80 5.52
N MET A 143 0.91 9.04 5.62
CA MET A 143 0.63 8.18 6.76
C MET A 143 0.43 6.73 6.32
N LEU A 144 1.02 5.80 7.04
CA LEU A 144 0.78 4.38 6.91
C LEU A 144 0.04 3.89 8.15
N ASP A 145 -1.19 3.41 7.95
CA ASP A 145 -2.10 3.04 9.05
C ASP A 145 -2.18 4.13 10.15
N GLY A 146 -2.19 5.42 9.77
CA GLY A 146 -2.26 6.56 10.68
C GLY A 146 -0.95 6.92 11.40
N VAL A 147 0.18 6.27 11.07
CA VAL A 147 1.50 6.65 11.56
C VAL A 147 2.21 7.47 10.47
N PRO A 148 2.69 8.69 10.77
CA PRO A 148 3.41 9.50 9.80
C PRO A 148 4.74 8.85 9.42
N VAL A 149 5.07 8.91 8.13
CA VAL A 149 6.27 8.31 7.56
C VAL A 149 7.20 9.32 6.89
N ASN A 150 6.82 10.60 6.92
CA ASN A 150 7.72 11.66 6.52
C ASN A 150 8.97 11.65 7.40
N ASP A 151 10.12 11.84 6.79
CA ASP A 151 11.38 11.95 7.51
C ASP A 151 11.37 13.15 8.45
N MET A 152 11.83 12.95 9.69
CA MET A 152 11.75 13.95 10.75
C MET A 152 12.74 15.10 10.53
N GLU A 153 13.84 14.88 9.79
CA GLU A 153 14.86 15.86 9.54
C GLU A 153 14.53 16.76 8.34
N ASN A 154 14.12 16.15 7.24
CA ASN A 154 13.99 16.85 5.95
C ASN A 154 12.58 16.83 5.36
N GLY A 155 11.63 16.11 5.98
CA GLY A 155 10.23 16.00 5.54
C GLY A 155 10.01 15.11 4.31
N TRP A 156 11.08 14.53 3.73
CA TRP A 156 10.96 13.68 2.56
C TRP A 156 10.29 12.33 2.87
N VAL A 157 9.76 11.72 1.83
CA VAL A 157 9.22 10.37 1.86
C VAL A 157 10.04 9.51 0.91
N TYR A 158 10.65 8.46 1.44
CA TYR A 158 11.48 7.52 0.69
C TYR A 158 10.63 6.31 0.28
N TRP A 159 10.04 6.38 -0.90
CA TRP A 159 9.03 5.43 -1.36
C TRP A 159 9.56 4.02 -1.57
N SER A 160 10.86 3.87 -1.77
CA SER A 160 11.52 2.58 -1.83
C SER A 160 11.35 1.72 -0.57
N ASN A 161 11.02 2.34 0.57
CA ASN A 161 10.79 1.61 1.82
C ASN A 161 9.53 0.73 1.81
N TRP A 162 8.66 0.88 0.79
CA TRP A 162 7.35 0.24 0.80
C TRP A 162 7.04 -0.53 -0.48
N PHE A 163 8.05 -0.97 -1.22
CA PHE A 163 7.87 -1.74 -2.44
C PHE A 163 7.21 -3.07 -2.12
N GLY A 164 6.35 -3.54 -1.82
CA GLY A 164 5.70 -4.81 -1.44
C GLY A 164 4.41 -4.58 -0.68
N LEU A 165 4.11 -3.33 -0.29
CA LEU A 165 2.85 -2.99 0.37
C LEU A 165 1.63 -3.27 -0.51
N ASP A 166 1.76 -3.21 -1.83
CA ASP A 166 0.67 -3.48 -2.78
C ASP A 166 -0.01 -4.84 -2.56
N ALA A 167 0.70 -5.82 -1.99
CA ALA A 167 0.12 -7.12 -1.66
C ALA A 167 -0.93 -7.08 -0.54
N ILE A 168 -0.79 -6.14 0.37
CA ILE A 168 -1.60 -6.04 1.59
C ILE A 168 -2.34 -4.72 1.74
N LEU A 169 -2.32 -3.87 0.72
CA LEU A 169 -3.10 -2.63 0.72
C LEU A 169 -4.60 -2.91 0.70
N GLN A 170 -5.33 -2.13 1.47
CA GLN A 170 -6.79 -2.04 1.44
C GLN A 170 -7.23 -0.87 0.57
N THR A 171 -6.67 0.33 0.82
CA THR A 171 -6.96 1.55 0.07
C THR A 171 -5.87 2.59 0.30
N THR A 172 -5.79 3.54 -0.61
CA THR A 172 -5.01 4.76 -0.44
C THR A 172 -5.92 5.95 -0.65
N GLN A 173 -6.02 6.82 0.34
CA GLN A 173 -6.81 8.04 0.25
C GLN A 173 -5.90 9.24 0.09
N VAL A 174 -6.18 10.07 -0.91
CA VAL A 174 -5.50 11.35 -1.13
C VAL A 174 -6.45 12.50 -0.82
N GLN A 175 -6.16 13.26 0.22
CA GLN A 175 -6.85 14.50 0.58
C GLN A 175 -6.07 15.68 0.03
N ARG A 176 -6.75 16.63 -0.60
CA ARG A 176 -6.14 17.75 -1.32
C ARG A 176 -6.39 19.08 -0.63
N GLY A 177 -5.32 19.77 -0.25
CA GLY A 177 -5.36 21.00 0.55
C GLY A 177 -5.31 20.71 2.04
N LEU A 178 -5.74 21.63 2.87
CA LEU A 178 -5.77 21.43 4.33
C LEU A 178 -6.63 20.21 4.64
N GLY A 179 -5.96 19.14 5.00
CA GLY A 179 -6.59 17.86 5.33
C GLY A 179 -7.19 17.84 6.74
N ILE A 180 -7.76 16.70 7.10
CA ILE A 180 -8.30 16.45 8.44
C ILE A 180 -7.27 15.82 9.38
N SER A 181 -5.98 15.85 9.01
CA SER A 181 -4.93 15.30 9.87
C SER A 181 -4.98 15.96 11.26
N LYS A 182 -5.08 15.12 12.28
CA LYS A 182 -5.04 15.53 13.68
C LYS A 182 -3.61 15.57 14.23
N LEU A 183 -2.63 15.16 13.41
CA LEU A 183 -1.22 15.13 13.79
C LEU A 183 -0.53 16.43 13.37
N ALA A 184 0.43 16.87 14.18
CA ALA A 184 1.25 18.03 13.89
C ALA A 184 2.34 17.71 12.84
N VAL A 185 1.90 17.32 11.63
CA VAL A 185 2.78 17.03 10.49
C VAL A 185 2.49 18.04 9.39
N PRO A 186 3.50 18.56 8.67
CA PRO A 186 3.29 19.48 7.55
C PRO A 186 2.34 18.86 6.51
N SER A 187 1.15 19.45 6.31
CA SER A 187 0.11 18.90 5.45
C SER A 187 -0.65 19.98 4.67
N VAL A 188 -0.02 21.11 4.42
CA VAL A 188 -0.66 22.25 3.70
C VAL A 188 -1.05 21.84 2.27
N GLY A 189 -0.24 21.02 1.61
CA GLY A 189 -0.52 20.48 0.28
C GLY A 189 -1.62 19.43 0.27
N GLY A 190 -1.72 18.66 1.34
CA GLY A 190 -2.66 17.54 1.46
C GLY A 190 -2.16 16.42 2.35
N THR A 191 -2.93 15.33 2.37
CA THR A 191 -2.59 14.13 3.13
C THR A 191 -2.77 12.89 2.27
N ILE A 192 -1.84 11.96 2.35
CA ILE A 192 -1.92 10.64 1.74
C ILE A 192 -2.02 9.62 2.86
N ASN A 193 -3.16 8.93 2.95
CA ASN A 193 -3.39 7.89 3.93
C ASN A 193 -3.33 6.53 3.25
N ILE A 194 -2.34 5.74 3.58
CA ILE A 194 -2.12 4.37 3.10
C ILE A 194 -2.64 3.42 4.17
N ILE A 195 -3.62 2.59 3.80
CA ILE A 195 -4.30 1.70 4.74
C ILE A 195 -4.05 0.26 4.33
N THR A 196 -3.54 -0.53 5.25
CA THR A 196 -3.28 -1.95 5.04
C THR A 196 -4.45 -2.81 5.53
N LYS A 197 -4.62 -3.99 4.94
CA LYS A 197 -5.65 -4.97 5.33
C LYS A 197 -5.55 -5.31 6.81
N GLY A 198 -6.70 -5.43 7.47
CA GLY A 198 -6.84 -5.78 8.87
C GLY A 198 -7.75 -6.97 9.11
N ILE A 199 -8.13 -7.21 10.38
CA ILE A 199 -8.99 -8.33 10.81
C ILE A 199 -10.42 -8.24 10.25
N ASP A 200 -10.84 -7.07 9.76
CA ASP A 200 -12.17 -6.87 9.19
C ASP A 200 -12.25 -7.26 7.72
N GLN A 201 -11.09 -7.56 7.13
CA GLN A 201 -11.01 -8.04 5.76
C GLN A 201 -11.22 -9.56 5.69
N LYS A 202 -11.70 -10.03 4.55
CA LYS A 202 -11.78 -11.47 4.27
C LYS A 202 -10.37 -12.05 4.23
N LYS A 203 -10.25 -13.34 4.61
CA LYS A 203 -9.02 -14.09 4.41
C LYS A 203 -8.61 -14.02 2.93
N ASP A 204 -7.38 -13.63 2.69
CA ASP A 204 -6.84 -13.45 1.35
C ASP A 204 -5.37 -13.84 1.32
N THR A 205 -4.94 -14.45 0.22
CA THR A 205 -3.55 -14.79 -0.04
C THR A 205 -3.21 -14.38 -1.46
N LYS A 206 -2.13 -13.64 -1.60
CA LYS A 206 -1.66 -13.12 -2.87
C LYS A 206 -0.21 -13.52 -3.11
N ILE A 207 0.06 -14.00 -4.30
CA ILE A 207 1.40 -14.20 -4.83
C ILE A 207 1.48 -13.45 -6.15
N LYS A 208 2.48 -12.59 -6.29
CA LYS A 208 2.68 -11.79 -7.50
C LYS A 208 4.11 -11.97 -7.97
N GLN A 209 4.27 -12.26 -9.26
CA GLN A 209 5.55 -12.30 -9.94
C GLN A 209 5.56 -11.24 -11.02
N GLU A 210 6.54 -10.38 -10.99
CA GLU A 210 6.71 -9.30 -11.96
C GLU A 210 8.06 -9.42 -12.63
N VAL A 211 8.06 -9.21 -13.93
CA VAL A 211 9.25 -9.15 -14.78
C VAL A 211 9.16 -7.91 -15.65
N SER A 212 10.28 -7.25 -15.88
CA SER A 212 10.37 -6.07 -16.72
C SER A 212 11.70 -6.02 -17.44
N ASN A 213 11.95 -4.97 -18.20
CA ASN A 213 13.18 -4.72 -18.91
C ASN A 213 14.38 -4.72 -17.95
N ASN A 214 15.59 -4.86 -18.50
CA ASN A 214 16.86 -4.80 -17.77
C ASN A 214 16.99 -5.85 -16.63
N GLY A 215 16.37 -7.01 -16.80
CA GLY A 215 16.43 -8.10 -15.84
C GLY A 215 15.68 -7.82 -14.52
N PHE A 216 14.75 -6.88 -14.52
CA PHE A 216 13.93 -6.61 -13.33
C PHE A 216 13.05 -7.81 -13.01
N LEU A 217 13.11 -8.23 -11.77
CA LEU A 217 12.32 -9.32 -11.19
C LEU A 217 11.83 -8.89 -9.82
N ARG A 218 10.51 -9.04 -9.56
CA ARG A 218 9.94 -8.87 -8.22
C ARG A 218 9.00 -10.03 -7.91
N THR A 219 9.24 -10.68 -6.78
CA THR A 219 8.35 -11.72 -6.23
C THR A 219 7.77 -11.20 -4.95
N THR A 220 6.46 -11.18 -4.84
CA THR A 220 5.73 -10.66 -3.68
C THR A 220 4.73 -11.69 -3.18
N PHE A 221 4.72 -11.87 -1.86
CA PHE A 221 3.75 -12.67 -1.12
C PHE A 221 3.02 -11.78 -0.13
N GLY A 222 1.72 -11.95 -0.02
CA GLY A 222 0.89 -11.31 0.99
C GLY A 222 -0.20 -12.25 1.48
N HIS A 223 -0.45 -12.24 2.79
CA HIS A 223 -1.53 -13.01 3.39
C HIS A 223 -2.20 -12.23 4.52
N THR A 224 -3.52 -12.22 4.52
CA THR A 224 -4.33 -11.77 5.66
C THR A 224 -5.25 -12.90 6.11
N SER A 225 -5.28 -13.16 7.40
CA SER A 225 -6.08 -14.24 7.96
C SER A 225 -7.58 -13.91 8.02
N GLY A 226 -7.94 -12.62 7.91
CA GLY A 226 -9.23 -12.15 8.37
C GLY A 226 -9.38 -12.36 9.88
N ARG A 227 -10.62 -12.29 10.38
CA ARG A 227 -10.91 -12.50 11.80
C ARG A 227 -10.96 -13.99 12.12
N LEU A 228 -10.10 -14.42 13.03
CA LEU A 228 -10.04 -15.76 13.56
C LEU A 228 -10.91 -15.87 14.83
N LYS A 229 -11.15 -17.12 15.29
CA LYS A 229 -11.82 -17.39 16.56
C LYS A 229 -11.15 -16.65 17.71
N GLY A 230 -11.96 -16.11 18.63
CA GLY A 230 -11.46 -15.33 19.76
C GLY A 230 -10.99 -13.92 19.39
N GLY A 231 -11.29 -13.40 18.18
CA GLY A 231 -11.02 -12.00 17.80
C GLY A 231 -9.56 -11.71 17.43
N TRP A 232 -8.77 -12.71 17.13
CA TRP A 232 -7.42 -12.56 16.60
C TRP A 232 -7.45 -12.38 15.07
N GLY A 233 -6.41 -11.77 14.55
CA GLY A 233 -6.11 -11.75 13.13
C GLY A 233 -4.68 -11.32 12.88
N PHE A 234 -4.15 -11.69 11.72
CA PHE A 234 -2.81 -11.29 11.30
C PHE A 234 -2.75 -11.03 9.81
N THR A 235 -1.83 -10.15 9.44
CA THR A 235 -1.46 -9.86 8.06
C THR A 235 0.05 -9.91 7.95
N VAL A 236 0.56 -10.61 6.95
CA VAL A 236 1.99 -10.70 6.66
C VAL A 236 2.25 -10.47 5.18
N ALA A 237 3.37 -9.86 4.86
CA ALA A 237 3.85 -9.73 3.49
C ALA A 237 5.37 -9.82 3.43
N GLY A 238 5.86 -10.27 2.29
CA GLY A 238 7.26 -10.25 1.93
C GLY A 238 7.41 -10.02 0.43
N SER A 239 8.42 -9.27 0.04
CA SER A 239 8.74 -9.03 -1.37
C SER A 239 10.24 -9.01 -1.57
N TYR A 240 10.70 -9.64 -2.62
CA TYR A 240 12.08 -9.55 -3.07
C TYR A 240 12.11 -8.96 -4.46
N LYS A 241 12.96 -7.97 -4.67
CA LYS A 241 13.18 -7.36 -5.98
C LYS A 241 14.65 -7.31 -6.33
N GLN A 242 14.94 -7.43 -7.62
CA GLN A 242 16.25 -7.15 -8.21
C GLN A 242 16.11 -6.73 -9.67
N GLY A 243 17.08 -6.03 -10.18
CA GLY A 243 17.16 -5.65 -11.60
C GLY A 243 18.09 -4.49 -11.81
N ASN A 244 18.33 -4.16 -13.08
CA ASN A 244 19.07 -2.97 -13.47
C ASN A 244 18.06 -1.87 -13.88
N GLY A 245 18.46 -0.61 -13.70
CA GLY A 245 17.76 0.53 -14.27
C GLY A 245 18.06 0.69 -15.76
N TRP A 246 17.38 1.63 -16.42
CA TRP A 246 17.71 2.05 -17.78
C TRP A 246 18.89 3.03 -17.83
N VAL A 247 19.31 3.52 -16.68
CA VAL A 247 20.47 4.40 -16.50
C VAL A 247 21.68 3.57 -16.18
N ASP A 248 22.83 3.89 -16.75
CA ASP A 248 24.08 3.17 -16.56
C ASP A 248 24.48 3.08 -15.09
N GLY A 249 24.86 1.89 -14.66
CA GLY A 249 25.24 1.60 -13.27
C GLY A 249 24.11 1.73 -12.25
N ASN A 250 22.88 1.98 -12.66
CA ASN A 250 21.73 1.89 -11.78
C ASN A 250 21.26 0.45 -11.68
N PHE A 251 21.10 -0.01 -10.47
CA PHE A 251 20.56 -1.31 -10.14
C PHE A 251 19.69 -1.21 -8.90
N THR A 252 18.84 -2.17 -8.67
CA THR A 252 18.05 -2.30 -7.44
C THR A 252 18.13 -3.73 -6.92
N LYS A 253 18.26 -3.89 -5.62
CA LYS A 253 18.16 -5.16 -4.91
C LYS A 253 17.59 -4.89 -3.53
N GLY A 254 16.50 -5.55 -3.17
CA GLY A 254 15.87 -5.31 -1.88
C GLY A 254 14.96 -6.43 -1.44
N PHE A 255 14.74 -6.46 -0.13
CA PHE A 255 13.79 -7.34 0.52
C PHE A 255 12.85 -6.52 1.40
N PHE A 256 11.55 -6.66 1.20
CA PHE A 256 10.52 -6.03 2.03
C PHE A 256 9.88 -7.08 2.93
N TYR A 257 9.65 -6.71 4.17
CA TYR A 257 8.89 -7.52 5.13
C TYR A 257 7.86 -6.67 5.85
N TYR A 258 6.72 -7.27 6.16
CA TYR A 258 5.63 -6.67 6.92
C TYR A 258 4.94 -7.71 7.79
N GLY A 259 4.63 -7.33 9.03
CA GLY A 259 3.82 -8.12 9.94
C GLY A 259 2.86 -7.24 10.73
N LYS A 260 1.60 -7.66 10.83
CA LYS A 260 0.56 -7.04 11.65
C LYS A 260 -0.19 -8.13 12.39
N VAL A 261 -0.34 -7.97 13.71
CA VAL A 261 -1.18 -8.82 14.55
C VAL A 261 -2.21 -7.94 15.25
N GLN A 262 -3.45 -8.38 15.22
CA GLN A 262 -4.57 -7.64 15.82
C GLN A 262 -5.35 -8.54 16.76
N LYS A 263 -5.87 -7.95 17.84
CA LYS A 263 -6.75 -8.59 18.81
C LYS A 263 -7.93 -7.69 19.13
N ALA A 264 -9.13 -8.14 18.80
CA ALA A 264 -10.37 -7.50 19.20
C ALA A 264 -10.91 -8.16 20.46
N MET A 265 -11.27 -7.35 21.48
CA MET A 265 -11.84 -7.79 22.76
C MET A 265 -12.91 -6.80 23.20
N GLY A 266 -14.18 -7.15 23.04
CA GLY A 266 -15.29 -6.24 23.34
C GLY A 266 -15.16 -4.96 22.51
N ASN A 267 -15.08 -3.82 23.18
CA ASN A 267 -14.96 -2.49 22.55
C ASN A 267 -13.49 -2.07 22.32
N HIS A 268 -12.53 -2.97 22.49
CA HIS A 268 -11.11 -2.68 22.32
C HIS A 268 -10.53 -3.41 21.12
N VAL A 269 -9.63 -2.75 20.39
CA VAL A 269 -8.80 -3.36 19.37
C VAL A 269 -7.34 -3.00 19.64
N PHE A 270 -6.51 -4.03 19.76
CA PHE A 270 -5.06 -3.89 19.89
C PHE A 270 -4.42 -4.30 18.59
N THR A 271 -3.48 -3.50 18.10
CA THR A 271 -2.72 -3.75 16.87
C THR A 271 -1.24 -3.58 17.15
N LEU A 272 -0.46 -4.60 16.80
CA LEU A 272 0.99 -4.54 16.74
C LEU A 272 1.40 -4.73 15.30
N SER A 273 2.20 -3.83 14.74
CA SER A 273 2.72 -3.97 13.39
C SER A 273 4.19 -3.57 13.29
N GLY A 274 4.86 -4.15 12.31
CA GLY A 274 6.24 -3.81 11.99
C GLY A 274 6.54 -4.11 10.54
N PHE A 275 7.39 -3.32 9.94
CA PHE A 275 7.85 -3.49 8.56
C PHE A 275 9.25 -2.91 8.36
N GLY A 276 9.87 -3.26 7.25
CA GLY A 276 11.12 -2.70 6.79
C GLY A 276 11.47 -3.19 5.39
N ALA A 277 12.40 -2.50 4.76
CA ALA A 277 12.86 -2.79 3.41
C ALA A 277 14.38 -2.60 3.29
N PRO A 278 15.20 -3.53 3.81
CA PRO A 278 16.62 -3.49 3.53
C PRO A 278 16.85 -3.56 2.02
N GLN A 279 17.60 -2.58 1.52
CA GLN A 279 17.80 -2.41 0.09
C GLN A 279 19.16 -1.82 -0.25
N ASN A 280 19.54 -2.07 -1.49
CA ASN A 280 20.73 -1.51 -2.11
C ASN A 280 20.36 -1.10 -3.54
N HIS A 281 20.67 0.12 -3.92
CA HIS A 281 20.42 0.60 -5.27
C HIS A 281 21.44 1.66 -5.71
N GLY A 282 21.76 1.65 -7.01
CA GLY A 282 22.55 2.68 -7.65
C GLY A 282 21.68 3.91 -7.96
N GLN A 283 22.29 5.09 -7.93
CA GLN A 283 21.62 6.35 -8.18
C GLN A 283 22.32 7.17 -9.25
N ARG A 284 21.57 8.06 -9.92
CA ARG A 284 22.10 9.15 -10.73
C ARG A 284 21.65 10.48 -10.11
N VAL A 285 22.53 11.14 -9.39
CA VAL A 285 22.23 12.41 -8.71
C VAL A 285 22.90 13.61 -9.41
N ILE A 286 23.99 13.41 -10.14
CA ILE A 286 24.59 14.47 -10.97
C ILE A 286 23.76 14.68 -12.19
N ARG A 287 23.33 15.92 -12.39
CA ARG A 287 22.51 16.37 -13.52
C ARG A 287 23.37 17.15 -14.47
N GLY A 288 23.27 16.87 -15.77
CA GLY A 288 23.80 17.64 -16.86
C GLY A 288 22.72 18.45 -17.57
N GLY A 289 23.09 19.42 -18.36
CA GLY A 289 22.19 20.05 -19.31
C GLY A 289 21.68 19.03 -20.33
N ILE A 290 20.50 19.25 -20.91
CA ILE A 290 19.89 18.32 -21.85
C ILE A 290 20.78 18.01 -23.07
N GLY A 291 21.55 19.02 -23.54
CA GLY A 291 22.45 18.89 -24.69
C GLY A 291 23.61 17.91 -24.45
N VAL A 292 23.96 17.63 -23.17
CA VAL A 292 24.98 16.65 -22.82
C VAL A 292 24.50 15.21 -23.09
N TYR A 293 23.20 15.00 -22.97
CA TYR A 293 22.57 13.71 -23.18
C TYR A 293 22.05 13.53 -24.60
N ASP A 294 21.49 14.61 -25.19
CA ASP A 294 20.86 14.60 -26.51
C ASP A 294 20.81 16.03 -27.08
N ALA A 295 21.74 16.34 -28.00
CA ALA A 295 21.87 17.66 -28.60
C ALA A 295 20.71 17.99 -29.54
N GLU A 296 20.13 17.00 -30.23
CA GLU A 296 19.02 17.17 -31.12
C GLU A 296 17.74 17.59 -30.36
N VAL A 297 17.42 16.85 -29.28
CA VAL A 297 16.29 17.21 -28.42
C VAL A 297 16.49 18.56 -27.76
N ALA A 298 17.70 18.89 -27.32
CA ALA A 298 18.00 20.19 -26.73
C ALA A 298 17.76 21.34 -27.74
N SER A 299 18.25 21.19 -28.96
CA SER A 299 18.05 22.15 -30.04
C SER A 299 16.57 22.31 -30.39
N ASN A 300 15.83 21.22 -30.51
CA ASN A 300 14.38 21.22 -30.78
C ASN A 300 13.56 21.93 -29.69
N LEU A 301 14.07 21.94 -28.45
CA LEU A 301 13.51 22.66 -27.30
C LEU A 301 13.97 24.14 -27.23
N GLY A 302 14.77 24.60 -28.19
CA GLY A 302 15.24 25.98 -28.27
C GLY A 302 16.43 26.28 -27.35
N ALA A 303 17.18 25.27 -26.93
CA ALA A 303 18.40 25.51 -26.17
C ALA A 303 19.52 26.06 -27.08
N GLU A 304 20.19 27.10 -26.62
CA GLU A 304 21.44 27.56 -27.21
C GLU A 304 22.57 26.66 -26.67
N LEU A 305 23.12 25.82 -27.55
CA LEU A 305 24.19 24.88 -27.19
C LEU A 305 25.55 25.44 -27.60
N ASN A 306 26.52 25.39 -26.75
CA ASN A 306 27.92 25.61 -27.04
C ASN A 306 28.66 24.28 -27.15
N GLU A 307 29.87 24.26 -27.68
CA GLU A 307 30.66 23.05 -27.91
C GLU A 307 30.93 22.26 -26.60
N GLN A 308 30.90 22.90 -25.44
CA GLN A 308 31.13 22.26 -24.13
C GLN A 308 29.89 21.59 -23.58
N ASP A 309 28.71 21.98 -24.07
CA ASP A 309 27.44 21.42 -23.61
C ASP A 309 27.00 20.21 -24.44
N VAL A 310 27.70 19.88 -25.51
CA VAL A 310 27.35 18.82 -26.47
C VAL A 310 28.33 17.67 -26.40
N ASN A 311 27.94 16.59 -25.73
CA ASN A 311 28.76 15.37 -25.63
C ASN A 311 28.05 14.10 -26.13
N GLU A 312 26.77 14.14 -26.41
CA GLU A 312 25.98 13.05 -26.98
C GLU A 312 26.14 11.68 -26.28
N PHE A 313 26.22 11.70 -24.97
CA PHE A 313 26.37 10.46 -24.19
C PHE A 313 25.13 9.57 -24.19
N GLY A 314 24.00 10.10 -24.61
CA GLY A 314 22.70 9.45 -24.54
C GLY A 314 22.02 9.57 -23.17
N ILE A 315 20.70 9.42 -23.17
CA ILE A 315 19.86 9.64 -21.99
C ILE A 315 20.15 8.68 -20.83
N GLY A 316 20.73 7.52 -21.13
CA GLY A 316 21.13 6.51 -20.12
C GLY A 316 22.40 6.85 -19.37
N HIS A 317 23.18 7.83 -19.82
CA HIS A 317 24.49 8.12 -19.25
C HIS A 317 24.39 8.57 -17.77
N ASN A 318 25.36 8.09 -16.98
CA ASN A 318 25.51 8.46 -15.57
C ASN A 318 26.94 8.90 -15.29
N PHE A 319 27.16 10.19 -15.04
CA PHE A 319 28.47 10.76 -14.73
C PHE A 319 29.11 10.20 -13.45
N GLN A 320 28.39 9.41 -12.69
CA GLN A 320 28.88 8.79 -11.45
C GLN A 320 29.35 7.35 -11.68
N THR A 321 29.33 6.88 -12.92
CA THR A 321 29.81 5.56 -13.27
C THR A 321 31.23 5.62 -13.84
N ALA A 322 31.97 4.55 -13.60
CA ALA A 322 33.27 4.30 -14.21
C ALA A 322 33.43 2.80 -14.46
N ASP A 323 34.07 2.48 -15.56
CA ASP A 323 34.40 1.10 -15.87
C ASP A 323 35.66 0.68 -15.16
N LEU A 324 35.58 -0.39 -14.40
CA LEU A 324 36.68 -1.03 -13.72
C LEU A 324 37.06 -2.29 -14.49
N LEU A 325 38.31 -2.35 -14.95
CA LEU A 325 38.86 -3.56 -15.52
C LEU A 325 39.35 -4.48 -14.39
N ARG A 326 38.72 -5.63 -14.25
CA ARG A 326 39.18 -6.74 -13.39
C ARG A 326 39.85 -7.80 -14.24
N TYR A 327 40.94 -8.34 -13.75
CA TYR A 327 41.67 -9.41 -14.42
C TYR A 327 42.36 -10.31 -13.40
N ASP A 328 42.66 -11.54 -13.80
CA ASP A 328 43.55 -12.42 -13.08
C ASP A 328 44.94 -12.36 -13.70
N LEU A 329 45.93 -12.81 -12.99
CA LEU A 329 47.29 -13.02 -13.54
C LEU A 329 47.58 -14.53 -13.66
N ASP A 330 48.14 -14.93 -14.80
CA ASP A 330 48.66 -16.29 -14.95
C ASP A 330 49.99 -16.48 -14.20
N ALA A 331 50.56 -17.69 -14.23
CA ALA A 331 51.81 -17.97 -13.56
C ALA A 331 53.02 -17.17 -14.12
N ASN A 332 52.88 -16.55 -15.29
CA ASN A 332 53.89 -15.72 -15.95
C ASN A 332 53.63 -14.21 -15.74
N GLY A 333 52.60 -13.86 -15.00
CA GLY A 333 52.25 -12.46 -14.77
C GLY A 333 51.46 -11.80 -15.90
N ASN A 334 50.94 -12.53 -16.88
CA ASN A 334 50.10 -11.99 -17.95
C ASN A 334 48.64 -11.87 -17.47
N ARG A 335 47.96 -10.85 -17.96
CA ARG A 335 46.53 -10.67 -17.70
C ARG A 335 45.72 -11.76 -18.38
N ILE A 336 44.81 -12.37 -17.62
CA ILE A 336 43.83 -13.34 -18.11
C ILE A 336 42.48 -13.03 -17.47
N ASN A 337 41.40 -13.53 -18.06
CA ASN A 337 40.04 -13.37 -17.56
C ASN A 337 39.61 -11.89 -17.39
N ASP A 338 40.02 -11.04 -18.34
CA ASP A 338 39.64 -9.63 -18.35
C ASP A 338 38.12 -9.49 -18.31
N LYS A 339 37.62 -8.74 -17.33
CA LYS A 339 36.19 -8.45 -17.13
C LYS A 339 36.01 -6.97 -16.82
N THR A 340 35.23 -6.30 -17.62
CA THR A 340 34.79 -4.91 -17.32
C THR A 340 33.57 -4.94 -16.42
N GLU A 341 33.62 -4.20 -15.33
CA GLU A 341 32.53 -4.01 -14.38
C GLU A 341 32.24 -2.51 -14.26
N THR A 342 31.02 -2.10 -14.58
CA THR A 342 30.61 -0.71 -14.39
C THR A 342 30.30 -0.47 -12.92
N LEU A 343 31.09 0.40 -12.29
CA LEU A 343 30.87 0.85 -10.92
C LEU A 343 30.06 2.14 -10.89
N ASN A 344 29.19 2.27 -9.92
CA ASN A 344 28.50 3.52 -9.61
C ASN A 344 29.05 4.06 -8.28
N SER A 345 29.56 5.28 -8.27
CA SER A 345 30.11 5.92 -7.06
C SER A 345 29.01 6.34 -6.06
N ASN A 346 27.76 6.34 -6.49
CA ASN A 346 26.62 6.68 -5.64
C ASN A 346 25.67 5.50 -5.48
N VAL A 347 26.04 4.64 -4.54
CA VAL A 347 25.24 3.46 -4.14
C VAL A 347 24.65 3.71 -2.77
N ASN A 348 23.35 3.53 -2.67
CA ASN A 348 22.61 3.71 -1.43
C ASN A 348 22.30 2.37 -0.78
N TYR A 349 22.75 2.19 0.47
CA TYR A 349 22.33 1.12 1.37
C TYR A 349 21.37 1.70 2.38
N TYR A 350 20.17 1.18 2.46
CA TYR A 350 19.15 1.73 3.32
C TYR A 350 18.29 0.66 3.98
N HIS A 351 18.03 0.84 5.26
CA HIS A 351 17.06 0.06 6.01
C HIS A 351 16.53 0.90 7.16
N LYS A 352 15.26 1.28 7.08
CA LYS A 352 14.55 2.00 8.13
C LYS A 352 13.35 1.17 8.59
N PRO A 353 13.51 0.32 9.61
CA PRO A 353 12.39 -0.43 10.16
C PRO A 353 11.46 0.51 10.94
N GLN A 354 10.18 0.20 10.92
CA GLN A 354 9.18 0.89 11.72
C GLN A 354 8.35 -0.14 12.48
N PHE A 355 8.12 0.12 13.76
CA PHE A 355 7.24 -0.64 14.62
C PHE A 355 6.18 0.28 15.20
N SER A 356 4.95 -0.23 15.31
CA SER A 356 3.88 0.51 15.96
C SER A 356 3.00 -0.40 16.82
N PHE A 357 2.60 0.14 17.94
CA PHE A 357 1.56 -0.43 18.80
C PHE A 357 0.39 0.54 18.86
N ARG A 358 -0.80 0.04 18.65
CA ARG A 358 -2.01 0.84 18.67
C ARG A 358 -3.09 0.18 19.51
N HIS A 359 -3.77 1.00 20.29
CA HIS A 359 -4.96 0.63 21.04
C HIS A 359 -6.11 1.53 20.66
N SER A 360 -7.21 0.95 20.25
CA SER A 360 -8.49 1.63 20.04
C SER A 360 -9.50 1.16 21.04
N TRP A 361 -10.17 2.12 21.65
CA TRP A 361 -11.25 1.89 22.58
C TRP A 361 -12.49 2.68 22.17
N ASN A 362 -13.55 1.97 21.77
CA ASN A 362 -14.86 2.55 21.51
C ASN A 362 -15.64 2.61 22.83
N MET A 363 -15.58 3.75 23.51
CA MET A 363 -16.25 3.95 24.80
C MET A 363 -17.75 3.98 24.64
N SER A 364 -18.24 4.57 23.54
CA SER A 364 -19.67 4.64 23.16
C SER A 364 -19.78 4.85 21.65
N ASP A 365 -21.00 4.88 21.11
CA ASP A 365 -21.28 5.19 19.69
C ASP A 365 -20.80 6.58 19.26
N LYS A 366 -20.52 7.48 20.22
CA LYS A 366 -20.09 8.86 19.96
C LYS A 366 -18.70 9.20 20.46
N LEU A 367 -18.05 8.28 21.18
CA LEU A 367 -16.74 8.55 21.82
C LEU A 367 -15.80 7.37 21.64
N SER A 368 -14.67 7.64 21.03
CA SER A 368 -13.57 6.70 20.91
C SER A 368 -12.25 7.31 21.36
N LEU A 369 -11.38 6.49 21.94
CA LEU A 369 -10.00 6.82 22.28
C LEU A 369 -9.06 5.98 21.44
N ASN A 370 -8.12 6.64 20.77
CA ASN A 370 -7.08 5.99 19.98
C ASN A 370 -5.72 6.40 20.52
N SER A 371 -4.91 5.42 20.89
CA SER A 371 -3.56 5.63 21.36
C SER A 371 -2.59 4.91 20.43
N THR A 372 -1.56 5.60 19.95
CA THR A 372 -0.54 5.04 19.07
C THR A 372 0.83 5.36 19.63
N ALA A 373 1.67 4.34 19.78
CA ALA A 373 3.10 4.46 20.01
C ALA A 373 3.84 3.87 18.83
N TYR A 374 4.89 4.52 18.36
CA TYR A 374 5.70 4.01 17.26
C TYR A 374 7.17 4.35 17.43
N LEU A 375 8.00 3.55 16.79
CA LEU A 375 9.45 3.69 16.70
C LEU A 375 9.86 3.50 15.25
N SER A 376 10.69 4.40 14.73
CA SER A 376 11.22 4.35 13.36
C SER A 376 12.66 4.85 13.32
#